data_84088023a0248b8d143125e0c408721e
#
_entry.id   84088023a0248b8d143125e0c408721e
#
_cell.length_a   1.000
_cell.length_b   1.000
_cell.length_c   1.000
_cell.angle_alpha   90.00
_cell.angle_beta   90.00
_cell.angle_gamma   90.00
#
_symmetry.space_group_name_H-M   'P 1'
#
loop_
_entity.id
_entity.type
_entity.pdbx_description
1 polymer ?
#
loop_
_entity_poly.entity_id
_entity_poly.type
_entity_poly.pdbx_seq_one_letter_code
_entity_poly.pdbx_strand_id
1 'polypeptide(L)'
;HHHYSNDKMKPGFSKEYFDNLLVSTNTILTGDAYEVIFNDKDSKMVDKTKGVDNVLKSAVNFYGPNITTEDVINFYNAKKQPDPTKPLSYGLNSKLVKEDGEVKEVVYKADGLYGESISEIIKWVNKAVEVAENKPQGDALKILAEYYRTGDLKTWDDYCVAWTKATEGNIDYINGFIEVYNDPIGLRGSYENIVQINDFDMSRKMSVLSENAQWFEDNTTLMEEHKKAKVVGVSYKTVNVAGESGDASPSTPIGVNLPNANWIRASVGSKSVSLGNIKNAYNNAGSSGRLKEFVNDDEEYDLELKYGALADNMHTALHEVIGHASGQINPGVGTPSETLKTYRSTMEEGRADLLALYYVYNSKIQELGLVDDWKAVGKASYDGYIRNGMMTQLIRL
;
A
#
# COMPACT_ATOMS: atom_id res chain seq x y z
N HIS A 1 1.33 -12.91 -7.99
CA HIS A 1 1.66 -11.76 -7.30
C HIS A 1 1.16 -10.55 -8.04
N HIS A 2 0.23 -9.83 -7.48
CA HIS A 2 -0.47 -8.72 -8.13
C HIS A 2 0.48 -7.59 -8.57
N HIS A 3 1.58 -7.36 -7.88
CA HIS A 3 2.55 -6.32 -8.22
C HIS A 3 3.44 -6.65 -9.43
N TYR A 4 3.54 -7.92 -9.82
CA TYR A 4 4.48 -8.34 -10.86
C TYR A 4 3.81 -8.94 -12.09
N SER A 5 2.72 -9.67 -11.92
CA SER A 5 2.03 -10.30 -13.06
C SER A 5 0.57 -10.57 -12.75
N ASN A 6 -0.27 -10.29 -13.73
CA ASN A 6 -1.67 -10.72 -13.73
C ASN A 6 -1.85 -12.12 -14.33
N ASP A 7 -0.76 -12.76 -14.75
CA ASP A 7 -0.83 -14.10 -15.31
C ASP A 7 -1.08 -15.13 -14.20
N LYS A 8 -1.84 -16.15 -14.53
CA LYS A 8 -2.03 -17.30 -13.65
C LYS A 8 -0.71 -18.03 -13.47
N MET A 9 -0.40 -18.38 -12.24
CA MET A 9 0.77 -19.21 -11.94
C MET A 9 0.64 -20.56 -12.64
N LYS A 10 1.69 -20.94 -13.38
CA LYS A 10 1.82 -22.28 -13.96
C LYS A 10 2.65 -23.13 -13.01
N PRO A 11 2.19 -24.35 -12.64
CA PRO A 11 2.99 -25.24 -11.81
C PRO A 11 4.29 -25.61 -12.53
N GLY A 12 5.42 -25.53 -11.82
CA GLY A 12 6.73 -25.95 -12.31
C GLY A 12 6.96 -27.47 -12.21
N PHE A 13 5.89 -28.25 -12.11
CA PHE A 13 5.91 -29.71 -11.94
C PHE A 13 4.79 -30.36 -12.76
N SER A 14 4.95 -31.68 -13.06
CA SER A 14 3.96 -32.43 -13.83
C SER A 14 2.76 -32.87 -12.96
N LYS A 15 1.63 -33.13 -13.62
CA LYS A 15 0.46 -33.75 -13.00
C LYS A 15 0.82 -35.03 -12.28
N GLU A 16 1.57 -35.92 -12.97
CA GLU A 16 2.00 -37.23 -12.45
C GLU A 16 2.84 -37.10 -11.18
N TYR A 17 3.77 -36.15 -11.14
CA TYR A 17 4.53 -35.86 -9.91
C TYR A 17 3.61 -35.44 -8.77
N PHE A 18 2.65 -34.57 -9.04
CA PHE A 18 1.72 -34.07 -8.04
C PHE A 18 0.79 -35.17 -7.52
N ASP A 19 0.26 -36.03 -8.41
CA ASP A 19 -0.56 -37.17 -8.02
C ASP A 19 0.20 -38.16 -7.12
N ASN A 20 1.45 -38.45 -7.47
CA ASN A 20 2.32 -39.28 -6.63
C ASN A 20 2.58 -38.64 -5.26
N LEU A 21 2.74 -37.31 -5.20
CA LEU A 21 2.91 -36.58 -3.94
C LEU A 21 1.66 -36.67 -3.07
N LEU A 22 0.47 -36.48 -3.64
CA LEU A 22 -0.80 -36.61 -2.93
C LEU A 22 -0.98 -38.01 -2.33
N VAL A 23 -0.66 -39.04 -3.12
CA VAL A 23 -0.71 -40.43 -2.64
C VAL A 23 0.29 -40.67 -1.50
N SER A 24 1.54 -40.22 -1.68
CA SER A 24 2.61 -40.45 -0.67
C SER A 24 2.36 -39.73 0.65
N THR A 25 1.68 -38.57 0.62
CA THR A 25 1.33 -37.79 1.80
C THR A 25 -0.06 -38.10 2.37
N ASN A 26 -0.79 -39.01 1.72
CA ASN A 26 -2.20 -39.31 2.04
C ASN A 26 -3.07 -38.04 2.09
N THR A 27 -2.80 -37.10 1.17
CA THR A 27 -3.51 -35.83 1.09
C THR A 27 -4.65 -35.92 0.10
N ILE A 28 -5.84 -35.51 0.52
CA ILE A 28 -7.01 -35.42 -0.35
C ILE A 28 -7.25 -33.93 -0.64
N LEU A 29 -7.22 -33.57 -1.93
CA LEU A 29 -7.66 -32.25 -2.36
C LEU A 29 -9.17 -32.18 -2.33
N THR A 30 -9.69 -31.12 -1.73
CA THR A 30 -11.13 -30.84 -1.69
C THR A 30 -11.54 -29.87 -2.78
N GLY A 31 -12.75 -30.06 -3.32
CA GLY A 31 -13.33 -29.15 -4.34
C GLY A 31 -12.56 -29.16 -5.66
N ASP A 32 -12.54 -27.99 -6.30
CA ASP A 32 -11.99 -27.82 -7.64
C ASP A 32 -10.47 -27.48 -7.64
N ALA A 33 -9.78 -27.67 -6.51
CA ALA A 33 -8.38 -27.26 -6.35
C ALA A 33 -7.47 -27.87 -7.43
N TYR A 34 -7.68 -29.13 -7.77
CA TYR A 34 -6.91 -29.83 -8.81
C TYR A 34 -7.12 -29.17 -10.20
N GLU A 35 -8.38 -28.89 -10.55
CA GLU A 35 -8.72 -28.22 -11.81
C GLU A 35 -8.15 -26.80 -11.85
N VAL A 36 -8.22 -26.06 -10.75
CA VAL A 36 -7.65 -24.71 -10.66
C VAL A 36 -6.14 -24.72 -10.90
N ILE A 37 -5.41 -25.70 -10.35
CA ILE A 37 -3.96 -25.80 -10.53
C ILE A 37 -3.59 -26.07 -11.99
N PHE A 38 -4.27 -27.02 -12.64
CA PHE A 38 -3.88 -27.54 -13.95
C PHE A 38 -4.76 -27.09 -15.12
N ASN A 39 -5.71 -26.18 -14.89
CA ASN A 39 -6.56 -25.63 -15.93
C ASN A 39 -5.79 -24.67 -16.84
N ASP A 40 -5.63 -25.05 -18.10
CA ASP A 40 -4.95 -24.24 -19.12
C ASP A 40 -5.88 -23.22 -19.81
N LYS A 41 -7.19 -23.25 -19.52
CA LYS A 41 -8.18 -22.35 -20.14
C LYS A 41 -8.08 -20.93 -19.59
N ASP A 42 -7.68 -20.80 -18.32
CA ASP A 42 -7.57 -19.54 -17.63
C ASP A 42 -6.08 -19.14 -17.55
N SER A 43 -5.67 -18.26 -18.44
CA SER A 43 -4.27 -17.82 -18.53
C SER A 43 -3.96 -16.62 -17.61
N LYS A 44 -4.98 -15.94 -17.10
CA LYS A 44 -4.88 -14.73 -16.26
C LYS A 44 -5.39 -14.99 -14.85
N MET A 45 -4.62 -14.57 -13.85
CA MET A 45 -5.10 -14.45 -12.48
C MET A 45 -6.15 -13.33 -12.42
N VAL A 46 -5.83 -12.17 -13.01
CA VAL A 46 -6.72 -11.01 -13.11
C VAL A 46 -6.75 -10.54 -14.55
N ASP A 47 -7.85 -10.78 -15.24
CA ASP A 47 -8.06 -10.32 -16.63
C ASP A 47 -8.77 -8.96 -16.63
N LYS A 48 -8.10 -7.92 -17.18
CA LYS A 48 -8.63 -6.57 -17.36
C LYS A 48 -8.79 -6.21 -18.84
N THR A 49 -8.83 -7.19 -19.73
CA THR A 49 -8.99 -6.97 -21.17
C THR A 49 -10.36 -6.33 -21.46
N LYS A 50 -10.36 -5.31 -22.31
CA LYS A 50 -11.61 -4.66 -22.72
C LYS A 50 -12.43 -5.57 -23.63
N GLY A 51 -13.75 -5.58 -23.43
CA GLY A 51 -14.68 -6.33 -24.30
C GLY A 51 -14.84 -7.82 -23.98
N VAL A 52 -14.26 -8.28 -22.87
CA VAL A 52 -14.49 -9.62 -22.33
C VAL A 52 -15.17 -9.54 -20.98
N ASP A 53 -15.78 -10.65 -20.54
CA ASP A 53 -16.26 -10.76 -19.16
C ASP A 53 -15.06 -10.99 -18.24
N ASN A 54 -14.65 -9.93 -17.56
CA ASN A 54 -13.44 -9.94 -16.73
C ASN A 54 -13.55 -10.87 -15.52
N VAL A 55 -14.74 -11.06 -14.97
CA VAL A 55 -14.99 -11.97 -13.84
C VAL A 55 -14.84 -13.41 -14.29
N LEU A 56 -15.49 -13.80 -15.39
CA LEU A 56 -15.42 -15.16 -15.94
C LEU A 56 -14.02 -15.52 -16.48
N LYS A 57 -13.25 -14.52 -16.90
CA LYS A 57 -11.90 -14.74 -17.49
C LYS A 57 -10.77 -14.69 -16.47
N SER A 58 -11.05 -14.29 -15.24
CA SER A 58 -10.06 -14.24 -14.18
C SER A 58 -10.09 -15.50 -13.33
N ALA A 59 -8.90 -16.03 -13.02
CA ALA A 59 -8.73 -17.24 -12.19
C ALA A 59 -8.69 -16.87 -10.68
N VAL A 60 -9.51 -15.91 -10.24
CA VAL A 60 -9.63 -15.51 -8.82
C VAL A 60 -10.79 -16.26 -8.15
N ASN A 61 -10.64 -16.50 -6.85
CA ASN A 61 -11.64 -17.23 -6.07
C ASN A 61 -12.70 -16.37 -5.38
N PHE A 62 -12.75 -15.08 -5.72
CA PHE A 62 -13.73 -14.13 -5.17
C PHE A 62 -15.17 -14.35 -5.67
N TYR A 63 -15.29 -15.14 -6.72
CA TYR A 63 -16.55 -15.43 -7.39
C TYR A 63 -16.75 -16.94 -7.51
N GLY A 64 -17.98 -17.38 -7.32
CA GLY A 64 -18.36 -18.75 -7.58
C GLY A 64 -18.42 -19.06 -9.09
N PRO A 65 -18.52 -20.33 -9.47
CA PRO A 65 -18.70 -20.73 -10.86
C PRO A 65 -19.87 -19.99 -11.54
N ASN A 66 -19.69 -19.59 -12.78
CA ASN A 66 -20.70 -18.94 -13.62
C ASN A 66 -21.23 -17.58 -13.11
N ILE A 67 -20.51 -16.91 -12.22
CA ILE A 67 -20.76 -15.49 -11.92
C ILE A 67 -20.16 -14.65 -13.05
N THR A 68 -20.96 -13.78 -13.63
CA THR A 68 -20.54 -12.84 -14.67
C THR A 68 -20.25 -11.45 -14.09
N THR A 69 -19.53 -10.64 -14.84
CA THR A 69 -19.35 -9.21 -14.49
C THR A 69 -20.69 -8.50 -14.34
N GLU A 70 -21.69 -8.83 -15.20
CA GLU A 70 -23.03 -8.26 -15.12
C GLU A 70 -23.76 -8.69 -13.86
N ASP A 71 -23.68 -9.96 -13.44
CA ASP A 71 -24.24 -10.43 -12.17
C ASP A 71 -23.72 -9.60 -10.98
N VAL A 72 -22.41 -9.34 -10.95
CA VAL A 72 -21.79 -8.57 -9.87
C VAL A 72 -22.27 -7.12 -9.86
N ILE A 73 -22.28 -6.48 -11.02
CA ILE A 73 -22.71 -5.08 -11.17
C ILE A 73 -24.19 -4.95 -10.73
N ASN A 74 -25.05 -5.83 -11.22
CA ASN A 74 -26.48 -5.81 -10.89
C ASN A 74 -26.74 -6.04 -9.41
N PHE A 75 -26.01 -6.99 -8.80
CA PHE A 75 -26.13 -7.30 -7.37
C PHE A 75 -25.79 -6.08 -6.48
N TYR A 76 -24.68 -5.38 -6.77
CA TYR A 76 -24.29 -4.24 -5.94
C TYR A 76 -25.04 -2.96 -6.28
N ASN A 77 -25.46 -2.74 -7.53
CA ASN A 77 -26.30 -1.60 -7.89
C ASN A 77 -27.69 -1.66 -7.24
N ALA A 78 -28.18 -2.84 -6.92
CA ALA A 78 -29.43 -3.02 -6.17
C ALA A 78 -29.30 -2.65 -4.68
N LYS A 79 -28.08 -2.60 -4.12
CA LYS A 79 -27.83 -2.21 -2.73
C LYS A 79 -27.81 -0.69 -2.58
N LYS A 80 -28.64 -0.18 -1.68
CA LYS A 80 -28.63 1.25 -1.33
C LYS A 80 -27.54 1.54 -0.31
N GLN A 81 -26.81 2.63 -0.50
CA GLN A 81 -25.92 3.16 0.52
C GLN A 81 -26.74 3.76 1.68
N PRO A 82 -26.46 3.37 2.94
CA PRO A 82 -27.15 3.94 4.11
C PRO A 82 -26.92 5.45 4.23
N ASP A 83 -25.69 5.89 3.96
CA ASP A 83 -25.28 7.29 3.88
C ASP A 83 -24.47 7.51 2.60
N PRO A 84 -25.02 8.20 1.58
CA PRO A 84 -24.29 8.46 0.34
C PRO A 84 -23.05 9.32 0.51
N THR A 85 -22.90 10.07 1.61
CA THR A 85 -21.72 10.87 1.92
C THR A 85 -20.60 10.05 2.54
N LYS A 86 -20.92 8.85 3.04
CA LYS A 86 -20.03 7.87 3.65
C LYS A 86 -20.29 6.48 3.08
N PRO A 87 -20.04 6.27 1.78
CA PRO A 87 -20.39 5.03 1.12
C PRO A 87 -19.60 3.86 1.68
N LEU A 88 -20.29 2.77 2.00
CA LEU A 88 -19.68 1.51 2.40
C LEU A 88 -19.02 0.83 1.19
N SER A 89 -17.88 0.22 1.40
CA SER A 89 -17.14 -0.54 0.38
C SER A 89 -17.77 -1.93 0.18
N TYR A 90 -18.97 -1.98 -0.39
CA TYR A 90 -19.69 -3.23 -0.64
C TYR A 90 -18.84 -4.25 -1.40
N GLY A 91 -18.83 -5.46 -0.91
CA GLY A 91 -18.08 -6.57 -1.49
C GLY A 91 -16.68 -6.77 -0.95
N LEU A 92 -16.13 -5.82 -0.17
CA LEU A 92 -14.74 -5.84 0.29
C LEU A 92 -14.36 -7.18 0.97
N ASN A 93 -15.21 -7.70 1.84
CA ASN A 93 -14.97 -8.89 2.66
C ASN A 93 -15.95 -10.03 2.34
N SER A 94 -16.18 -10.29 1.07
CA SER A 94 -17.16 -11.30 0.68
C SER A 94 -16.84 -11.96 -0.65
N LYS A 95 -17.48 -13.12 -0.87
CA LYS A 95 -17.53 -13.84 -2.13
C LYS A 95 -18.94 -13.81 -2.68
N LEU A 96 -19.12 -13.67 -3.99
CA LEU A 96 -20.41 -13.94 -4.62
C LEU A 96 -20.46 -15.37 -5.13
N VAL A 97 -21.58 -16.02 -4.89
CA VAL A 97 -21.89 -17.37 -5.41
C VAL A 97 -23.26 -17.34 -6.10
N LYS A 98 -23.48 -18.32 -6.98
CA LYS A 98 -24.78 -18.49 -7.66
C LYS A 98 -25.38 -19.83 -7.22
N GLU A 99 -26.50 -19.76 -6.50
CA GLU A 99 -27.22 -20.93 -6.00
C GLU A 99 -28.64 -20.89 -6.55
N ASP A 100 -29.07 -21.94 -7.18
CA ASP A 100 -30.41 -22.05 -7.82
C ASP A 100 -30.74 -20.89 -8.77
N GLY A 101 -29.71 -20.33 -9.43
CA GLY A 101 -29.83 -19.20 -10.36
C GLY A 101 -29.80 -17.82 -9.68
N GLU A 102 -29.85 -17.75 -8.35
CA GLU A 102 -29.77 -16.51 -7.60
C GLU A 102 -28.35 -16.18 -7.17
N VAL A 103 -27.96 -14.91 -7.28
CA VAL A 103 -26.66 -14.43 -6.81
C VAL A 103 -26.76 -14.11 -5.32
N LYS A 104 -25.87 -14.71 -4.52
CA LYS A 104 -25.79 -14.54 -3.07
C LYS A 104 -24.41 -14.08 -2.65
N GLU A 105 -24.36 -13.28 -1.59
CA GLU A 105 -23.11 -12.83 -0.97
C GLU A 105 -22.78 -13.66 0.26
N VAL A 106 -21.59 -14.25 0.27
CA VAL A 106 -21.04 -15.03 1.38
C VAL A 106 -19.95 -14.19 2.05
N VAL A 107 -20.26 -13.69 3.24
CA VAL A 107 -19.39 -12.76 3.97
C VAL A 107 -18.29 -13.50 4.73
N TYR A 108 -17.08 -12.95 4.75
CA TYR A 108 -15.95 -13.42 5.53
C TYR A 108 -16.10 -12.92 6.98
N LYS A 109 -16.43 -13.82 7.89
CA LYS A 109 -16.65 -13.55 9.31
C LYS A 109 -16.55 -14.83 10.14
N ALA A 110 -16.58 -14.71 11.48
CA ALA A 110 -16.36 -15.83 12.39
C ALA A 110 -17.28 -17.03 12.18
N ASP A 111 -18.55 -16.82 11.85
CA ASP A 111 -19.54 -17.86 11.55
C ASP A 111 -19.87 -17.94 10.03
N GLY A 112 -18.98 -17.43 9.19
CA GLY A 112 -19.11 -17.41 7.73
C GLY A 112 -18.01 -18.16 7.02
N LEU A 113 -17.75 -17.75 5.76
CA LEU A 113 -16.63 -18.30 4.99
C LEU A 113 -15.31 -17.92 5.66
N TYR A 114 -14.39 -18.90 5.76
CA TYR A 114 -13.13 -18.83 6.51
C TYR A 114 -13.30 -18.64 8.03
N GLY A 115 -14.44 -19.02 8.60
CA GLY A 115 -14.81 -18.78 10.00
C GLY A 115 -13.81 -19.30 11.02
N GLU A 116 -13.21 -20.47 10.80
CA GLU A 116 -12.18 -21.03 11.67
C GLU A 116 -10.93 -20.13 11.72
N SER A 117 -10.39 -19.76 10.56
CA SER A 117 -9.23 -18.87 10.46
C SER A 117 -9.51 -17.48 11.04
N ILE A 118 -10.70 -16.94 10.76
CA ILE A 118 -11.12 -15.64 11.30
C ILE A 118 -11.29 -15.69 12.82
N SER A 119 -11.77 -16.79 13.36
CA SER A 119 -11.87 -16.98 14.82
C SER A 119 -10.49 -16.98 15.50
N GLU A 120 -9.48 -17.59 14.87
CA GLU A 120 -8.09 -17.49 15.35
C GLU A 120 -7.56 -16.04 15.25
N ILE A 121 -7.85 -15.31 14.18
CA ILE A 121 -7.51 -13.88 14.08
C ILE A 121 -8.12 -13.09 15.24
N ILE A 122 -9.42 -13.26 15.51
CA ILE A 122 -10.12 -12.60 16.62
C ILE A 122 -9.45 -12.90 17.95
N LYS A 123 -9.09 -14.14 18.19
CA LYS A 123 -8.39 -14.55 19.42
C LYS A 123 -7.07 -13.81 19.61
N TRP A 124 -6.26 -13.69 18.55
CA TRP A 124 -4.97 -13.01 18.62
C TRP A 124 -5.13 -11.49 18.67
N VAL A 125 -6.11 -10.91 17.97
CA VAL A 125 -6.44 -9.48 18.09
C VAL A 125 -6.89 -9.13 19.51
N ASN A 126 -7.69 -9.98 20.17
CA ASN A 126 -8.07 -9.78 21.57
C ASN A 126 -6.87 -9.85 22.52
N LYS A 127 -5.90 -10.72 22.27
CA LYS A 127 -4.64 -10.72 23.03
C LYS A 127 -3.82 -9.46 22.80
N ALA A 128 -3.82 -8.93 21.57
CA ALA A 128 -3.17 -7.66 21.29
C ALA A 128 -3.84 -6.48 22.02
N VAL A 129 -5.16 -6.53 22.23
CA VAL A 129 -5.87 -5.53 23.09
C VAL A 129 -5.30 -5.50 24.51
N GLU A 130 -4.96 -6.66 25.07
CA GLU A 130 -4.45 -6.78 26.45
C GLU A 130 -3.07 -6.13 26.62
N VAL A 131 -2.28 -6.04 25.56
CA VAL A 131 -0.92 -5.50 25.54
C VAL A 131 -0.78 -4.21 24.73
N ALA A 132 -1.90 -3.59 24.37
CA ALA A 132 -1.91 -2.34 23.62
C ALA A 132 -1.13 -1.24 24.36
N GLU A 133 -0.29 -0.51 23.65
CA GLU A 133 0.59 0.54 24.22
C GLU A 133 -0.20 1.72 24.79
N ASN A 134 -1.42 1.94 24.27
CA ASN A 134 -2.28 3.04 24.71
C ASN A 134 -3.76 2.69 24.46
N LYS A 135 -4.64 3.51 25.07
CA LYS A 135 -6.09 3.31 24.98
C LYS A 135 -6.64 3.42 23.55
N PRO A 136 -6.28 4.43 22.72
CA PRO A 136 -6.75 4.51 21.34
C PRO A 136 -6.40 3.27 20.49
N GLN A 137 -5.21 2.72 20.64
CA GLN A 137 -4.79 1.49 19.95
C GLN A 137 -5.64 0.30 20.41
N GLY A 138 -5.83 0.14 21.72
CA GLY A 138 -6.66 -0.93 22.26
C GLY A 138 -8.13 -0.82 21.84
N ASP A 139 -8.67 0.39 21.77
CA ASP A 139 -10.05 0.61 21.31
C ASP A 139 -10.21 0.29 19.82
N ALA A 140 -9.24 0.66 18.97
CA ALA A 140 -9.25 0.30 17.54
C ALA A 140 -9.19 -1.23 17.36
N LEU A 141 -8.34 -1.93 18.09
CA LEU A 141 -8.24 -3.40 18.05
C LEU A 141 -9.56 -4.09 18.47
N LYS A 142 -10.28 -3.56 19.46
CA LYS A 142 -11.61 -4.08 19.84
C LYS A 142 -12.62 -3.97 18.71
N ILE A 143 -12.63 -2.84 18.00
CA ILE A 143 -13.54 -2.62 16.86
C ILE A 143 -13.15 -3.57 15.72
N LEU A 144 -11.85 -3.80 15.49
CA LEU A 144 -11.37 -4.77 14.51
C LEU A 144 -11.83 -6.20 14.83
N ALA A 145 -11.74 -6.63 16.09
CA ALA A 145 -12.26 -7.92 16.52
C ALA A 145 -13.77 -8.04 16.29
N GLU A 146 -14.54 -6.98 16.55
CA GLU A 146 -15.98 -6.93 16.29
C GLU A 146 -16.30 -6.98 14.79
N TYR A 147 -15.52 -6.28 13.94
CA TYR A 147 -15.63 -6.40 12.50
C TYR A 147 -15.45 -7.84 12.01
N TYR A 148 -14.43 -8.53 12.47
CA TYR A 148 -14.22 -9.93 12.10
C TYR A 148 -15.30 -10.86 12.63
N ARG A 149 -15.88 -10.54 13.77
CA ARG A 149 -17.00 -11.31 14.33
C ARG A 149 -18.27 -11.18 13.49
N THR A 150 -18.60 -9.96 13.05
CA THR A 150 -19.87 -9.63 12.38
C THR A 150 -19.77 -9.61 10.85
N GLY A 151 -18.61 -9.27 10.31
CA GLY A 151 -18.42 -8.99 8.89
C GLY A 151 -19.05 -7.67 8.43
N ASP A 152 -19.47 -6.80 9.37
CA ASP A 152 -20.18 -5.56 9.06
C ASP A 152 -19.23 -4.47 8.56
N LEU A 153 -19.51 -3.94 7.35
CA LEU A 153 -18.67 -2.91 6.72
C LEU A 153 -18.77 -1.55 7.40
N LYS A 154 -19.85 -1.27 8.14
CA LYS A 154 -19.90 -0.06 8.95
C LYS A 154 -18.93 -0.15 10.12
N THR A 155 -18.84 -1.31 10.75
CA THR A 155 -17.85 -1.58 11.80
C THR A 155 -16.43 -1.52 11.25
N TRP A 156 -16.19 -1.95 10.00
CA TRP A 156 -14.91 -1.76 9.31
C TRP A 156 -14.54 -0.28 9.17
N ASP A 157 -15.47 0.55 8.73
CA ASP A 157 -15.25 2.00 8.62
C ASP A 157 -14.98 2.64 9.98
N ASP A 158 -15.71 2.23 11.03
CA ASP A 158 -15.50 2.70 12.41
C ASP A 158 -14.10 2.30 12.92
N TYR A 159 -13.65 1.07 12.59
CA TYR A 159 -12.28 0.63 12.84
C TYR A 159 -11.27 1.52 12.10
N CYS A 160 -11.45 1.76 10.81
CA CYS A 160 -10.56 2.60 10.02
C CYS A 160 -10.43 4.01 10.60
N VAL A 161 -11.55 4.60 11.06
CA VAL A 161 -11.55 5.91 11.74
C VAL A 161 -10.78 5.87 13.06
N ALA A 162 -11.01 4.84 13.88
CA ALA A 162 -10.33 4.70 15.18
C ALA A 162 -8.83 4.44 14.99
N TRP A 163 -8.46 3.56 14.05
CA TRP A 163 -7.07 3.24 13.74
C TRP A 163 -6.32 4.47 13.18
N THR A 164 -6.94 5.24 12.28
CA THR A 164 -6.32 6.48 11.74
C THR A 164 -6.01 7.48 12.84
N LYS A 165 -6.86 7.58 13.85
CA LYS A 165 -6.66 8.50 15.00
C LYS A 165 -5.66 7.97 16.04
N ALA A 166 -5.39 6.69 16.07
CA ALA A 166 -4.44 6.07 17.00
C ALA A 166 -3.01 6.24 16.48
N THR A 167 -2.43 7.43 16.62
CA THR A 167 -1.12 7.79 16.07
C THR A 167 0.05 7.61 17.04
N GLU A 168 -0.25 7.45 18.32
CA GLU A 168 0.74 7.29 19.38
C GLU A 168 1.15 5.82 19.54
N GLY A 169 2.41 5.61 19.94
CA GLY A 169 2.99 4.29 20.16
C GLY A 169 4.08 3.93 19.16
N ASN A 170 4.79 2.85 19.47
CA ASN A 170 5.93 2.37 18.70
C ASN A 170 5.60 1.17 17.83
N ILE A 171 4.49 0.50 18.14
CA ILE A 171 3.99 -0.65 17.38
C ILE A 171 2.69 -0.23 16.70
N ASP A 172 2.60 -0.46 15.41
CA ASP A 172 1.36 -0.29 14.64
C ASP A 172 1.14 -1.54 13.77
N TYR A 173 -0.01 -1.62 13.14
CA TYR A 173 -0.38 -2.79 12.37
C TYR A 173 -1.33 -2.41 11.24
N ILE A 174 -1.29 -3.19 10.18
CA ILE A 174 -2.27 -3.23 9.10
C ILE A 174 -2.88 -4.61 9.16
N ASN A 175 -4.21 -4.71 9.20
CA ASN A 175 -4.86 -6.00 9.28
C ASN A 175 -6.30 -5.89 8.76
N GLY A 176 -6.63 -6.64 7.72
CA GLY A 176 -7.96 -6.63 7.11
C GLY A 176 -8.04 -7.22 5.72
N PHE A 177 -9.22 -7.12 5.14
CA PHE A 177 -9.44 -7.29 3.70
C PHE A 177 -9.37 -5.89 3.08
N ILE A 178 -8.27 -5.54 2.40
CA ILE A 178 -7.93 -4.14 2.13
C ILE A 178 -7.74 -3.86 0.65
N GLU A 179 -6.73 -4.46 0.03
CA GLU A 179 -6.35 -4.13 -1.34
C GLU A 179 -7.16 -4.93 -2.37
N VAL A 180 -7.64 -4.22 -3.38
CA VAL A 180 -8.57 -4.76 -4.38
C VAL A 180 -7.92 -5.06 -5.73
N TYR A 181 -6.60 -5.06 -5.80
CA TYR A 181 -5.84 -5.26 -7.05
C TYR A 181 -6.08 -6.62 -7.69
N ASN A 182 -6.35 -7.63 -6.86
CA ASN A 182 -6.60 -9.01 -7.29
C ASN A 182 -8.04 -9.26 -7.74
N ASP A 183 -8.91 -8.27 -7.64
CA ASP A 183 -10.27 -8.35 -8.20
C ASP A 183 -10.30 -7.67 -9.57
N PRO A 184 -10.77 -8.35 -10.64
CA PRO A 184 -10.86 -7.78 -11.98
C PRO A 184 -11.72 -6.52 -12.08
N ILE A 185 -12.67 -6.33 -11.16
CA ILE A 185 -13.55 -5.16 -11.11
C ILE A 185 -13.32 -4.27 -9.87
N GLY A 186 -12.36 -4.62 -9.02
CA GLY A 186 -11.88 -3.74 -7.94
C GLY A 186 -12.81 -3.57 -6.74
N LEU A 187 -13.58 -4.60 -6.37
CA LEU A 187 -14.50 -4.57 -5.22
C LEU A 187 -14.04 -5.45 -4.04
N ARG A 188 -13.31 -6.56 -4.32
CA ARG A 188 -12.95 -7.56 -3.33
C ARG A 188 -11.59 -7.28 -2.73
N GLY A 189 -11.52 -7.15 -1.41
CA GLY A 189 -10.27 -7.03 -0.69
C GLY A 189 -9.57 -8.37 -0.50
N SER A 190 -8.27 -8.40 -0.78
CA SER A 190 -7.39 -9.47 -0.31
C SER A 190 -7.10 -9.28 1.18
N TYR A 191 -6.96 -10.39 1.92
CA TYR A 191 -6.51 -10.32 3.31
C TYR A 191 -5.03 -10.00 3.36
N GLU A 192 -4.68 -9.04 4.18
CA GLU A 192 -3.28 -8.72 4.49
C GLU A 192 -3.09 -8.38 5.96
N ASN A 193 -1.89 -8.66 6.45
CA ASN A 193 -1.45 -8.25 7.77
C ASN A 193 0.01 -7.86 7.73
N ILE A 194 0.32 -6.70 8.31
CA ILE A 194 1.68 -6.20 8.51
C ILE A 194 1.77 -5.69 9.94
N VAL A 195 2.72 -6.20 10.71
CA VAL A 195 3.07 -5.68 12.04
C VAL A 195 4.32 -4.82 11.90
N GLN A 196 4.26 -3.61 12.42
CA GLN A 196 5.26 -2.56 12.22
C GLN A 196 5.81 -2.09 13.57
N ILE A 197 7.12 -1.86 13.60
CA ILE A 197 7.81 -1.23 14.74
C ILE A 197 8.42 0.08 14.24
N ASN A 198 8.22 1.16 14.99
CA ASN A 198 8.76 2.47 14.65
C ASN A 198 10.29 2.41 14.46
N ASP A 199 10.78 2.97 13.36
CA ASP A 199 12.20 3.23 13.17
C ASP A 199 12.57 4.51 13.92
N PHE A 200 13.18 4.36 15.08
CA PHE A 200 13.44 5.48 15.98
C PHE A 200 14.44 6.49 15.40
N ASP A 201 15.43 6.05 14.63
CA ASP A 201 16.42 6.94 14.05
C ASP A 201 15.82 7.76 12.90
N MET A 202 15.14 7.08 11.97
CA MET A 202 14.46 7.78 10.89
C MET A 202 13.30 8.65 11.40
N SER A 203 12.53 8.19 12.38
CA SER A 203 11.46 9.00 12.97
C SER A 203 11.98 10.27 13.61
N ARG A 204 13.14 10.22 14.27
CA ARG A 204 13.82 11.41 14.81
C ARG A 204 14.21 12.39 13.68
N LYS A 205 14.79 11.88 12.59
CA LYS A 205 15.14 12.70 11.41
C LYS A 205 13.90 13.35 10.79
N MET A 206 12.79 12.60 10.69
CA MET A 206 11.51 13.13 10.21
C MET A 206 10.95 14.24 11.11
N SER A 207 11.04 14.07 12.43
CA SER A 207 10.64 15.11 13.39
C SER A 207 11.43 16.38 13.17
N VAL A 208 12.76 16.28 13.02
CA VAL A 208 13.62 17.44 12.74
C VAL A 208 13.23 18.16 11.44
N LEU A 209 12.92 17.42 10.38
CA LEU A 209 12.42 18.02 9.13
C LEU A 209 11.07 18.72 9.34
N SER A 210 10.13 18.06 10.00
CA SER A 210 8.79 18.62 10.28
C SER A 210 8.85 19.89 11.12
N GLU A 211 9.68 19.91 12.15
CA GLU A 211 9.90 21.08 12.99
C GLU A 211 10.52 22.26 12.23
N ASN A 212 11.25 22.00 11.15
CA ASN A 212 11.87 23.00 10.30
C ASN A 212 11.10 23.26 8.99
N ALA A 213 9.90 22.68 8.81
CA ALA A 213 9.15 22.76 7.56
C ALA A 213 8.89 24.21 7.11
N GLN A 214 8.69 25.17 8.05
CA GLN A 214 8.55 26.58 7.72
C GLN A 214 9.83 27.17 7.11
N TRP A 215 11.02 26.81 7.63
CA TRP A 215 12.27 27.25 7.04
C TRP A 215 12.41 26.80 5.57
N PHE A 216 12.04 25.55 5.29
CA PHE A 216 12.07 25.03 3.91
C PHE A 216 11.08 25.77 3.02
N GLU A 217 9.87 26.06 3.50
CA GLU A 217 8.86 26.84 2.75
C GLU A 217 9.35 28.25 2.43
N ASP A 218 9.89 28.95 3.42
CA ASP A 218 10.36 30.33 3.28
C ASP A 218 11.55 30.45 2.31
N ASN A 219 12.40 29.42 2.22
CA ASN A 219 13.60 29.37 1.39
C ASN A 219 13.40 28.65 0.04
N THR A 220 12.19 28.25 -0.28
CA THR A 220 11.89 27.67 -1.60
C THR A 220 11.93 28.72 -2.73
N THR A 221 12.11 28.27 -3.96
CA THR A 221 12.06 29.11 -5.16
C THR A 221 10.64 29.42 -5.65
N LEU A 222 9.62 29.00 -4.90
CA LEU A 222 8.22 29.37 -5.20
C LEU A 222 8.04 30.89 -5.15
N MET A 223 7.14 31.42 -6.01
CA MET A 223 6.72 32.82 -5.91
C MET A 223 6.04 33.07 -4.56
N GLU A 224 6.21 34.26 -4.02
CA GLU A 224 5.75 34.60 -2.66
C GLU A 224 4.25 34.33 -2.44
N GLU A 225 3.42 34.61 -3.45
CA GLU A 225 1.98 34.35 -3.40
C GLU A 225 1.60 32.87 -3.32
N HIS A 226 2.54 31.99 -3.63
CA HIS A 226 2.35 30.53 -3.55
C HIS A 226 2.98 29.90 -2.31
N LYS A 227 3.67 30.68 -1.48
CA LYS A 227 4.21 30.20 -0.21
C LYS A 227 3.15 30.22 0.88
N LYS A 228 3.17 29.20 1.73
CA LYS A 228 2.32 29.15 2.92
C LYS A 228 2.87 30.04 4.01
N ALA A 229 2.06 30.97 4.52
CA ALA A 229 2.43 31.77 5.69
C ALA A 229 2.67 30.92 6.94
N LYS A 230 2.03 29.74 7.02
CA LYS A 230 2.22 28.76 8.09
C LYS A 230 2.12 27.36 7.52
N VAL A 231 3.22 26.62 7.56
CA VAL A 231 3.25 25.20 7.20
C VAL A 231 2.73 24.38 8.37
N VAL A 232 1.77 23.51 8.10
CA VAL A 232 1.36 22.45 9.04
C VAL A 232 2.09 21.19 8.61
N GLY A 233 2.94 20.65 9.49
CA GLY A 233 3.76 19.49 9.18
C GLY A 233 2.91 18.26 8.82
N VAL A 234 3.34 17.52 7.82
CA VAL A 234 2.81 16.20 7.50
C VAL A 234 3.49 15.20 8.43
N SER A 235 2.71 14.38 9.11
CA SER A 235 3.26 13.27 9.89
C SER A 235 3.56 12.10 8.95
N TYR A 236 4.81 11.85 8.71
CA TYR A 236 5.30 10.70 7.97
C TYR A 236 6.15 9.83 8.90
N LYS A 237 5.88 8.53 8.92
CA LYS A 237 6.62 7.59 9.77
C LYS A 237 7.38 6.59 8.91
N THR A 238 8.64 6.36 9.25
CA THR A 238 9.38 5.19 8.78
C THR A 238 9.29 4.10 9.83
N VAL A 239 8.93 2.91 9.39
CA VAL A 239 8.75 1.75 10.26
C VAL A 239 9.52 0.55 9.73
N ASN A 240 9.84 -0.38 10.62
CA ASN A 240 10.39 -1.68 10.29
C ASN A 240 9.28 -2.72 10.39
N VAL A 241 9.08 -3.49 9.34
CA VAL A 241 8.17 -4.64 9.34
C VAL A 241 8.74 -5.73 10.22
N ALA A 242 7.99 -6.10 11.25
CA ALA A 242 8.33 -7.20 12.16
C ALA A 242 7.74 -8.53 11.72
N GLY A 243 6.63 -8.51 10.99
CA GLY A 243 5.98 -9.69 10.44
C GLY A 243 4.89 -9.32 9.45
N GLU A 244 4.66 -10.18 8.50
CA GLU A 244 3.67 -10.00 7.45
C GLU A 244 2.99 -11.31 7.07
N SER A 245 1.79 -11.21 6.52
CA SER A 245 1.04 -12.37 6.00
C SER A 245 -0.04 -11.93 5.02
N GLY A 246 -0.61 -12.91 4.32
CA GLY A 246 -1.64 -12.66 3.30
C GLY A 246 -1.04 -12.02 2.06
N ASP A 247 -1.73 -11.04 1.51
CA ASP A 247 -1.35 -10.39 0.24
C ASP A 247 -0.05 -9.58 0.35
N ALA A 248 0.31 -9.12 1.53
CA ALA A 248 1.58 -8.44 1.78
C ALA A 248 2.79 -9.37 1.63
N SER A 249 2.64 -10.69 1.77
CA SER A 249 3.74 -11.67 1.69
C SER A 249 3.58 -12.58 0.46
N PRO A 250 4.65 -12.85 -0.28
CA PRO A 250 6.05 -12.49 -0.11
C PRO A 250 6.46 -11.21 -0.85
N SER A 251 5.54 -10.41 -1.29
CA SER A 251 5.77 -9.17 -2.03
C SER A 251 5.31 -7.98 -1.21
N THR A 252 6.01 -7.72 -0.15
CA THR A 252 5.73 -6.59 0.74
C THR A 252 5.83 -5.27 -0.02
N PRO A 253 4.84 -4.37 0.11
CA PRO A 253 4.96 -3.02 -0.40
C PRO A 253 6.11 -2.27 0.27
N ILE A 254 6.66 -1.26 -0.40
CA ILE A 254 7.71 -0.40 0.18
C ILE A 254 7.14 0.74 1.02
N GLY A 255 5.85 1.00 0.88
CA GLY A 255 5.10 2.01 1.62
C GLY A 255 3.62 1.76 1.54
N VAL A 256 2.88 2.31 2.48
CA VAL A 256 1.43 2.14 2.60
C VAL A 256 0.77 3.45 2.98
N ASN A 257 -0.38 3.75 2.38
CA ASN A 257 -1.21 4.90 2.74
C ASN A 257 -2.67 4.44 2.89
N LEU A 258 -3.13 4.30 4.11
CA LEU A 258 -4.45 3.76 4.47
C LEU A 258 -5.21 4.68 5.44
N PRO A 259 -6.54 4.57 5.50
CA PRO A 259 -7.44 3.65 4.80
C PRO A 259 -7.74 4.09 3.36
N ASN A 260 -8.30 3.16 2.56
CA ASN A 260 -8.65 3.42 1.15
C ASN A 260 -9.98 4.19 0.98
N ALA A 261 -10.81 4.27 2.00
CA ALA A 261 -12.10 4.97 1.94
C ALA A 261 -11.92 6.50 1.81
N ASN A 262 -12.31 7.07 0.65
CA ASN A 262 -12.12 8.48 0.35
C ASN A 262 -12.75 9.42 1.37
N TRP A 263 -13.95 9.10 1.89
CA TRP A 263 -14.62 9.94 2.87
C TRP A 263 -13.86 9.99 4.21
N ILE A 264 -13.20 8.88 4.62
CA ILE A 264 -12.37 8.86 5.83
C ILE A 264 -11.12 9.71 5.60
N ARG A 265 -10.44 9.52 4.46
CA ARG A 265 -9.28 10.36 4.09
C ARG A 265 -9.60 11.84 4.13
N ALA A 266 -10.74 12.24 3.59
CA ALA A 266 -11.17 13.64 3.53
C ALA A 266 -11.56 14.21 4.90
N SER A 267 -12.17 13.43 5.80
CA SER A 267 -12.74 13.91 7.06
C SER A 267 -11.89 13.62 8.29
N VAL A 268 -11.08 12.57 8.26
CA VAL A 268 -10.26 12.10 9.39
C VAL A 268 -8.78 12.16 9.07
N GLY A 269 -8.41 11.83 7.83
CA GLY A 269 -7.04 11.70 7.36
C GLY A 269 -6.66 10.28 7.00
N SER A 270 -5.34 10.05 6.87
CA SER A 270 -4.75 8.75 6.58
C SER A 270 -3.41 8.59 7.31
N LYS A 271 -2.97 7.36 7.48
CA LYS A 271 -1.61 7.04 7.91
C LYS A 271 -0.77 6.69 6.68
N SER A 272 0.33 7.42 6.47
CA SER A 272 1.36 7.11 5.50
C SER A 272 2.59 6.59 6.21
N VAL A 273 3.08 5.45 5.79
CA VAL A 273 4.29 4.84 6.36
C VAL A 273 5.21 4.33 5.26
N SER A 274 6.53 4.51 5.44
CA SER A 274 7.57 3.84 4.66
C SER A 274 8.05 2.61 5.40
N LEU A 275 8.15 1.48 4.69
CA LEU A 275 8.62 0.22 5.25
C LEU A 275 10.14 0.11 5.03
N GLY A 276 10.91 0.74 5.92
CA GLY A 276 12.34 1.00 5.75
C GLY A 276 13.19 -0.25 5.54
N ASN A 277 13.00 -1.29 6.36
CA ASN A 277 13.74 -2.54 6.22
C ASN A 277 13.39 -3.29 4.92
N ILE A 278 12.15 -3.19 4.45
CA ILE A 278 11.71 -3.80 3.19
C ILE A 278 12.34 -3.06 2.00
N LYS A 279 12.29 -1.72 2.01
CA LYS A 279 12.94 -0.88 1.01
C LYS A 279 14.44 -1.20 0.92
N ASN A 280 15.12 -1.27 2.08
CA ASN A 280 16.53 -1.62 2.14
C ASN A 280 16.80 -3.04 1.60
N ALA A 281 15.93 -4.02 1.90
CA ALA A 281 16.07 -5.38 1.40
C ALA A 281 15.96 -5.43 -0.14
N TYR A 282 14.99 -4.72 -0.73
CA TYR A 282 14.86 -4.62 -2.19
C TYR A 282 16.07 -3.94 -2.84
N ASN A 283 16.55 -2.84 -2.26
CA ASN A 283 17.72 -2.14 -2.75
C ASN A 283 18.96 -3.05 -2.72
N ASN A 284 19.18 -3.80 -1.65
CA ASN A 284 20.30 -4.71 -1.51
C ASN A 284 20.20 -5.94 -2.42
N ALA A 285 19.00 -6.48 -2.65
CA ALA A 285 18.82 -7.67 -3.48
C ALA A 285 19.05 -7.43 -4.98
N GLY A 286 18.85 -6.19 -5.45
CA GLY A 286 18.91 -5.86 -6.87
C GLY A 286 20.15 -5.14 -7.35
N SER A 287 21.05 -4.72 -6.43
CA SER A 287 21.93 -3.57 -6.71
C SER A 287 23.29 -3.88 -7.34
N SER A 288 23.96 -4.96 -6.99
CA SER A 288 25.41 -5.03 -7.30
C SER A 288 25.74 -5.23 -8.79
N GLY A 289 25.00 -6.06 -9.51
CA GLY A 289 25.29 -6.33 -10.93
C GLY A 289 24.84 -5.17 -11.84
N ARG A 290 23.58 -4.74 -11.70
CA ARG A 290 23.03 -3.63 -12.47
C ARG A 290 23.71 -2.29 -12.18
N LEU A 291 24.00 -2.02 -10.92
CA LEU A 291 24.62 -0.76 -10.54
C LEU A 291 25.95 -0.59 -11.27
N LYS A 292 26.80 -1.61 -11.22
CA LYS A 292 28.14 -1.57 -11.87
C LYS A 292 28.06 -1.41 -13.38
N GLU A 293 27.02 -1.92 -14.01
CA GLU A 293 26.83 -1.81 -15.46
C GLU A 293 26.36 -0.41 -15.91
N PHE A 294 25.61 0.29 -15.06
CA PHE A 294 24.92 1.53 -15.45
C PHE A 294 25.40 2.78 -14.73
N VAL A 295 26.42 2.70 -13.89
CA VAL A 295 27.12 3.88 -13.38
C VAL A 295 28.04 4.44 -14.46
N ASN A 296 28.28 5.74 -14.41
CA ASN A 296 29.15 6.41 -15.36
C ASN A 296 30.64 6.04 -15.17
N ASP A 297 31.07 5.87 -13.92
CA ASP A 297 32.46 5.57 -13.54
C ASP A 297 32.54 4.93 -12.13
N ASP A 298 33.78 4.58 -11.73
CA ASP A 298 34.00 3.98 -10.41
C ASP A 298 33.76 4.96 -9.25
N GLU A 299 33.91 6.27 -9.47
CA GLU A 299 33.61 7.28 -8.44
C GLU A 299 32.10 7.29 -8.12
N GLU A 300 31.25 7.26 -9.13
CA GLU A 300 29.79 7.17 -8.96
C GLU A 300 29.40 5.84 -8.30
N TYR A 301 30.07 4.73 -8.69
CA TYR A 301 29.82 3.43 -8.07
C TYR A 301 30.11 3.43 -6.57
N ASP A 302 31.28 3.94 -6.17
CA ASP A 302 31.68 4.00 -4.76
C ASP A 302 30.79 4.96 -3.96
N LEU A 303 30.40 6.09 -4.57
CA LEU A 303 29.47 7.05 -3.98
C LEU A 303 28.11 6.42 -3.70
N GLU A 304 27.56 5.69 -4.65
CA GLU A 304 26.28 5.00 -4.52
C GLU A 304 26.32 3.91 -3.45
N LEU A 305 27.38 3.11 -3.43
CA LEU A 305 27.56 2.09 -2.37
C LEU A 305 27.62 2.70 -0.97
N LYS A 306 28.24 3.87 -0.83
CA LYS A 306 28.41 4.51 0.47
C LYS A 306 27.21 5.35 0.91
N TYR A 307 26.59 6.08 0.00
CA TYR A 307 25.58 7.09 0.32
C TYR A 307 24.22 6.84 -0.31
N GLY A 308 24.10 5.94 -1.29
CA GLY A 308 22.86 5.74 -2.06
C GLY A 308 21.65 5.44 -1.21
N ALA A 309 21.76 4.54 -0.23
CA ALA A 309 20.66 4.22 0.69
C ALA A 309 20.25 5.42 1.56
N LEU A 310 21.23 6.21 2.06
CA LEU A 310 20.95 7.41 2.83
C LEU A 310 20.34 8.50 1.95
N ALA A 311 20.84 8.67 0.73
CA ALA A 311 20.35 9.63 -0.25
C ALA A 311 18.89 9.34 -0.64
N ASP A 312 18.56 8.09 -0.91
CA ASP A 312 17.20 7.65 -1.22
C ASP A 312 16.24 7.86 -0.02
N ASN A 313 16.68 7.56 1.20
CA ASN A 313 15.91 7.82 2.40
C ASN A 313 15.70 9.34 2.64
N MET A 314 16.72 10.16 2.43
CA MET A 314 16.61 11.62 2.58
C MET A 314 15.73 12.24 1.49
N HIS A 315 15.86 11.79 0.23
CA HIS A 315 14.98 12.21 -0.86
C HIS A 315 13.51 11.90 -0.50
N THR A 316 13.22 10.67 -0.09
CA THR A 316 11.87 10.27 0.34
C THR A 316 11.36 11.11 1.52
N ALA A 317 12.20 11.36 2.52
CA ALA A 317 11.84 12.20 3.66
C ALA A 317 11.48 13.63 3.25
N LEU A 318 12.28 14.24 2.40
CA LEU A 318 12.05 15.58 1.88
C LEU A 318 10.80 15.63 0.99
N HIS A 319 10.57 14.60 0.17
CA HIS A 319 9.38 14.46 -0.67
C HIS A 319 8.09 14.46 0.19
N GLU A 320 8.04 13.58 1.19
CA GLU A 320 6.86 13.39 2.02
C GLU A 320 6.62 14.56 3.00
N VAL A 321 7.67 14.98 3.73
CA VAL A 321 7.53 15.94 4.81
C VAL A 321 7.54 17.37 4.29
N ILE A 322 8.40 17.70 3.32
CA ILE A 322 8.55 19.05 2.79
C ILE A 322 7.79 19.21 1.47
N GLY A 323 7.96 18.26 0.54
CA GLY A 323 7.34 18.30 -0.78
C GLY A 323 5.83 18.46 -0.69
N HIS A 324 5.13 17.52 -0.10
CA HIS A 324 3.67 17.56 0.03
C HIS A 324 3.16 18.66 0.98
N ALA A 325 3.97 19.08 1.95
CA ALA A 325 3.58 20.18 2.87
C ALA A 325 3.69 21.56 2.24
N SER A 326 4.52 21.75 1.23
CA SER A 326 4.86 23.04 0.63
C SER A 326 3.78 23.58 -0.30
N GLY A 327 3.78 24.91 -0.46
CA GLY A 327 2.97 25.63 -1.45
C GLY A 327 1.48 25.73 -1.12
N GLN A 328 0.85 26.75 -1.66
CA GLN A 328 -0.59 26.97 -1.55
C GLN A 328 -1.19 27.31 -2.91
N ILE A 329 -2.48 27.03 -3.05
CA ILE A 329 -3.27 27.41 -4.22
C ILE A 329 -3.86 28.79 -3.97
N ASN A 330 -3.79 29.68 -4.97
CA ASN A 330 -4.36 31.00 -4.87
C ASN A 330 -5.88 30.96 -4.66
N PRO A 331 -6.44 31.87 -3.87
CA PRO A 331 -7.88 31.96 -3.70
C PRO A 331 -8.62 32.10 -5.06
N GLY A 332 -9.69 31.34 -5.20
CA GLY A 332 -10.54 31.39 -6.41
C GLY A 332 -10.09 30.50 -7.57
N VAL A 333 -8.92 29.85 -7.49
CA VAL A 333 -8.44 28.94 -8.56
C VAL A 333 -9.19 27.60 -8.57
N GLY A 334 -9.74 27.17 -7.43
CA GLY A 334 -10.37 25.87 -7.27
C GLY A 334 -9.37 24.79 -6.83
N THR A 335 -9.87 23.59 -6.62
CA THR A 335 -9.05 22.44 -6.18
C THR A 335 -8.28 21.81 -7.36
N PRO A 336 -7.17 21.10 -7.12
CA PRO A 336 -6.47 20.35 -8.16
C PRO A 336 -7.38 19.31 -8.86
N SER A 337 -8.36 18.76 -8.15
CA SER A 337 -9.35 17.86 -8.75
C SER A 337 -10.23 18.54 -9.79
N GLU A 338 -10.61 19.79 -9.56
CA GLU A 338 -11.44 20.59 -10.47
C GLU A 338 -10.63 21.12 -11.66
N THR A 339 -9.40 21.55 -11.41
CA THR A 339 -8.57 22.23 -12.41
C THR A 339 -7.72 21.28 -13.24
N LEU A 340 -7.02 20.33 -12.59
CA LEU A 340 -6.07 19.40 -13.22
C LEU A 340 -6.69 18.03 -13.54
N LYS A 341 -7.87 17.72 -12.97
CA LYS A 341 -8.62 16.47 -13.22
C LYS A 341 -7.72 15.23 -13.02
N THR A 342 -7.53 14.43 -14.06
CA THR A 342 -6.73 13.20 -14.03
C THR A 342 -5.22 13.47 -13.86
N TYR A 343 -4.74 14.66 -14.16
CA TYR A 343 -3.31 15.02 -14.03
C TYR A 343 -2.91 15.48 -12.62
N ARG A 344 -3.88 15.67 -11.71
CA ARG A 344 -3.64 16.22 -10.38
C ARG A 344 -2.57 15.45 -9.59
N SER A 345 -2.65 14.12 -9.61
CA SER A 345 -1.72 13.26 -8.86
C SER A 345 -0.31 13.36 -9.45
N THR A 346 -0.18 13.22 -10.77
CA THR A 346 1.11 13.35 -11.47
C THR A 346 1.78 14.70 -11.21
N MET A 347 1.01 15.78 -11.21
CA MET A 347 1.53 17.13 -10.94
C MET A 347 1.95 17.30 -9.48
N GLU A 348 1.20 16.73 -8.53
CA GLU A 348 1.52 16.79 -7.11
C GLU A 348 2.79 16.00 -6.78
N GLU A 349 2.91 14.77 -7.29
CA GLU A 349 4.10 13.94 -7.12
C GLU A 349 5.34 14.60 -7.74
N GLY A 350 5.22 15.11 -8.97
CA GLY A 350 6.31 15.83 -9.63
C GLY A 350 6.74 17.08 -8.88
N ARG A 351 5.81 17.81 -8.27
CA ARG A 351 6.10 18.97 -7.41
C ARG A 351 6.85 18.57 -6.15
N ALA A 352 6.39 17.51 -5.48
CA ALA A 352 7.02 17.00 -4.27
C ALA A 352 8.44 16.49 -4.55
N ASP A 353 8.63 15.76 -5.66
CA ASP A 353 9.95 15.30 -6.13
C ASP A 353 10.91 16.45 -6.43
N LEU A 354 10.44 17.48 -7.13
CA LEU A 354 11.28 18.66 -7.44
C LEU A 354 11.76 19.37 -6.18
N LEU A 355 10.91 19.52 -5.17
CA LEU A 355 11.29 20.12 -3.89
C LEU A 355 12.28 19.22 -3.13
N ALA A 356 12.07 17.91 -3.14
CA ALA A 356 12.99 16.96 -2.54
C ALA A 356 14.39 17.02 -3.18
N LEU A 357 14.46 17.03 -4.52
CA LEU A 357 15.71 17.18 -5.26
C LEU A 357 16.38 18.53 -4.98
N TYR A 358 15.61 19.61 -4.90
CA TYR A 358 16.16 20.92 -4.58
C TYR A 358 16.83 20.96 -3.21
N TYR A 359 16.20 20.32 -2.20
CA TYR A 359 16.69 20.37 -0.83
C TYR A 359 17.66 19.26 -0.45
N VAL A 360 17.67 18.12 -1.12
CA VAL A 360 18.66 17.06 -0.85
C VAL A 360 20.10 17.51 -1.16
N TYR A 361 20.26 18.51 -2.06
CA TYR A 361 21.52 19.15 -2.35
C TYR A 361 21.61 20.54 -1.71
N ASN A 362 21.31 20.63 -0.41
CA ASN A 362 21.33 21.88 0.36
C ASN A 362 22.03 21.67 1.72
N SER A 363 22.94 22.59 2.10
CA SER A 363 23.69 22.51 3.35
C SER A 363 22.81 22.41 4.59
N LYS A 364 21.56 22.84 4.50
CA LYS A 364 20.60 22.82 5.62
C LYS A 364 20.38 21.44 6.20
N ILE A 365 20.37 20.39 5.37
CA ILE A 365 20.21 19.02 5.88
C ILE A 365 21.38 18.55 6.73
N GLN A 366 22.60 19.06 6.48
CA GLN A 366 23.76 18.83 7.33
C GLN A 366 23.74 19.70 8.59
N GLU A 367 23.36 20.97 8.49
CA GLU A 367 23.19 21.87 9.64
C GLU A 367 22.19 21.29 10.66
N LEU A 368 21.14 20.64 10.18
CA LEU A 368 20.13 19.96 10.99
C LEU A 368 20.60 18.59 11.55
N GLY A 369 21.81 18.13 11.21
CA GLY A 369 22.35 16.84 11.66
C GLY A 369 21.64 15.63 11.03
N LEU A 370 21.05 15.80 9.85
CA LEU A 370 20.35 14.72 9.14
C LEU A 370 21.33 13.87 8.33
N VAL A 371 22.39 14.48 7.84
CA VAL A 371 23.48 13.86 7.08
C VAL A 371 24.83 14.44 7.49
N ASP A 372 25.92 13.67 7.31
CA ASP A 372 27.27 14.14 7.61
C ASP A 372 27.91 14.89 6.43
N ASP A 373 27.57 14.54 5.20
CA ASP A 373 28.07 15.15 3.97
C ASP A 373 26.93 15.38 2.96
N TRP A 374 26.37 16.58 2.98
CA TRP A 374 25.25 16.95 2.12
C TRP A 374 25.60 16.95 0.64
N LYS A 375 26.87 17.19 0.27
CA LYS A 375 27.28 17.18 -1.14
C LYS A 375 27.33 15.76 -1.69
N ALA A 376 27.91 14.85 -0.93
CA ALA A 376 27.98 13.44 -1.30
C ALA A 376 26.59 12.81 -1.38
N VAL A 377 25.74 13.06 -0.36
CA VAL A 377 24.36 12.58 -0.33
C VAL A 377 23.53 13.18 -1.48
N GLY A 378 23.65 14.46 -1.72
CA GLY A 378 22.95 15.13 -2.82
C GLY A 378 23.39 14.61 -4.20
N LYS A 379 24.71 14.44 -4.43
CA LYS A 379 25.21 13.86 -5.68
C LYS A 379 24.67 12.44 -5.89
N ALA A 380 24.75 11.58 -4.87
CA ALA A 380 24.21 10.21 -4.95
C ALA A 380 22.71 10.21 -5.24
N SER A 381 21.92 11.13 -4.64
CA SER A 381 20.48 11.27 -4.91
C SER A 381 20.19 11.63 -6.37
N TYR A 382 20.93 12.61 -6.95
CA TYR A 382 20.77 13.00 -8.35
C TYR A 382 21.17 11.88 -9.31
N ASP A 383 22.31 11.24 -9.08
CA ASP A 383 22.81 10.14 -9.91
C ASP A 383 21.80 8.96 -9.89
N GLY A 384 21.29 8.61 -8.71
CA GLY A 384 20.26 7.59 -8.54
C GLY A 384 18.95 7.95 -9.23
N TYR A 385 18.52 9.20 -9.15
CA TYR A 385 17.30 9.70 -9.79
C TYR A 385 17.39 9.65 -11.32
N ILE A 386 18.52 10.06 -11.87
CA ILE A 386 18.81 10.01 -13.32
C ILE A 386 18.82 8.55 -13.81
N ARG A 387 19.53 7.65 -13.12
CA ARG A 387 19.54 6.22 -13.47
C ARG A 387 18.13 5.62 -13.42
N ASN A 388 17.36 5.90 -12.38
CA ASN A 388 15.97 5.42 -12.29
C ASN A 388 15.12 5.94 -13.45
N GLY A 389 15.24 7.22 -13.80
CA GLY A 389 14.54 7.82 -14.95
C GLY A 389 14.89 7.12 -16.26
N MET A 390 16.18 6.94 -16.54
CA MET A 390 16.65 6.31 -17.77
C MET A 390 16.34 4.81 -17.83
N MET A 391 16.60 4.07 -16.76
CA MET A 391 16.57 2.61 -16.80
C MET A 391 15.21 2.03 -16.46
N THR A 392 14.51 2.59 -15.47
CA THR A 392 13.26 2.04 -14.98
C THR A 392 12.06 2.62 -15.72
N GLN A 393 12.06 3.93 -15.96
CA GLN A 393 10.89 4.59 -16.55
C GLN A 393 10.81 4.36 -18.06
N LEU A 394 11.94 4.31 -18.78
CA LEU A 394 11.95 4.02 -20.22
C LEU A 394 11.44 2.60 -20.53
N ILE A 395 11.69 1.63 -19.66
CA ILE A 395 11.18 0.25 -19.83
C ILE A 395 9.65 0.19 -19.69
N ARG A 396 9.04 1.16 -19.00
CA ARG A 396 7.59 1.22 -18.78
C ARG A 396 6.81 1.88 -19.93
N LEU A 397 7.50 2.58 -20.84
CA LEU A 397 6.93 3.18 -22.04
C LEU A 397 6.79 2.16 -23.16
#